data_18d0fbbf94b212dad2453acec24839a7
#
_entry.id   18d0fbbf94b212dad2453acec24839a7
#
_cell.length_a   1.000
_cell.length_b   1.000
_cell.length_c   1.000
_cell.angle_alpha   90.00
_cell.angle_beta   90.00
_cell.angle_gamma   90.00
#
_symmetry.space_group_name_H-M   'P 1'
#
loop_
_entity.id
_entity.type
_entity.pdbx_description
1 polymer ?
#
loop_
_entity_poly.entity_id
_entity_poly.type
_entity_poly.pdbx_seq_one_letter_code
_entity_poly.pdbx_strand_id
1 'polypeptide(L)'
;VVIVPIYKGQEQLDAISEVAEDLMGQLRAKGITVKYDNRDTHKPGWKFNQYELQGIPLRIAIGPKDLEKGSVELARRDTLTKQFVDQKEVSTKVPELLDEIQHTLFQKALDFREAHSQEANSWEEFETLMKGNPGFVYAHWDGTTETENKIKELTKATIRCIPLDAKEEDGVCVL
;
A
#
# COMPACT_ATOMS: atom_id res chain seq x y z
N VAL A 1 -2.52 -8.81 9.75
CA VAL A 1 -3.57 -9.69 9.19
C VAL A 1 -4.79 -9.67 10.10
N VAL A 2 -5.99 -9.84 9.55
CA VAL A 2 -7.22 -10.06 10.33
C VAL A 2 -7.91 -11.35 9.90
N ILE A 3 -8.39 -12.12 10.86
CA ILE A 3 -9.23 -13.30 10.64
C ILE A 3 -10.67 -12.91 11.01
N VAL A 4 -11.62 -13.17 10.11
CA VAL A 4 -13.04 -12.86 10.31
C VAL A 4 -13.87 -14.11 10.05
N PRO A 5 -14.62 -14.62 11.06
CA PRO A 5 -15.50 -15.76 10.91
C PRO A 5 -16.81 -15.36 10.20
N ILE A 6 -17.34 -16.26 9.38
CA ILE A 6 -18.65 -16.14 8.73
C ILE A 6 -19.53 -17.26 9.26
N TYR A 7 -20.48 -16.95 10.13
CA TYR A 7 -21.29 -17.95 10.84
C TYR A 7 -22.74 -17.48 11.05
N LYS A 8 -23.62 -18.42 11.37
CA LYS A 8 -25.03 -18.17 11.69
C LYS A 8 -25.40 -18.53 13.13
N GLY A 9 -24.61 -19.36 13.82
CA GLY A 9 -24.88 -19.82 15.16
C GLY A 9 -23.62 -20.19 15.92
N GLN A 10 -23.74 -20.39 17.23
CA GLN A 10 -22.61 -20.59 18.14
C GLN A 10 -21.77 -21.84 17.79
N GLU A 11 -22.41 -22.95 17.46
CA GLU A 11 -21.71 -24.19 17.07
C GLU A 11 -20.75 -23.97 15.86
N GLN A 12 -21.20 -23.19 14.87
CA GLN A 12 -20.35 -22.84 13.72
C GLN A 12 -19.20 -21.92 14.14
N LEU A 13 -19.47 -20.96 15.03
CA LEU A 13 -18.43 -20.08 15.54
C LEU A 13 -17.37 -20.85 16.31
N ASP A 14 -17.77 -21.80 17.14
CA ASP A 14 -16.85 -22.60 17.96
C ASP A 14 -15.92 -23.41 17.04
N ALA A 15 -16.46 -24.12 16.05
CA ALA A 15 -15.67 -24.87 15.07
C ALA A 15 -14.72 -23.98 14.23
N ILE A 16 -15.17 -22.78 13.84
CA ILE A 16 -14.31 -21.81 13.12
C ILE A 16 -13.23 -21.29 14.07
N SER A 17 -13.54 -21.04 15.33
CA SER A 17 -12.60 -20.51 16.32
C SER A 17 -11.41 -21.43 16.55
N GLU A 18 -11.62 -22.74 16.60
CA GLU A 18 -10.54 -23.72 16.73
C GLU A 18 -9.51 -23.57 15.60
N VAL A 19 -9.98 -23.50 14.35
CA VAL A 19 -9.12 -23.30 13.18
C VAL A 19 -8.47 -21.92 13.19
N ALA A 20 -9.23 -20.88 13.52
CA ALA A 20 -8.73 -19.51 13.55
C ALA A 20 -7.62 -19.31 14.59
N GLU A 21 -7.76 -19.94 15.77
CA GLU A 21 -6.77 -19.87 16.84
C GLU A 21 -5.48 -20.62 16.48
N ASP A 22 -5.59 -21.77 15.83
CA ASP A 22 -4.43 -22.52 15.32
C ASP A 22 -3.69 -21.70 14.26
N LEU A 23 -4.39 -21.19 13.25
CA LEU A 23 -3.79 -20.32 12.21
C LEU A 23 -3.17 -19.06 12.82
N MET A 24 -3.81 -18.45 13.80
CA MET A 24 -3.27 -17.30 14.52
C MET A 24 -1.97 -17.65 15.24
N GLY A 25 -1.90 -18.81 15.89
CA GLY A 25 -0.70 -19.33 16.54
C GLY A 25 0.45 -19.50 15.54
N GLN A 26 0.19 -20.17 14.41
CA GLN A 26 1.16 -20.41 13.34
C GLN A 26 1.70 -19.10 12.73
N LEU A 27 0.84 -18.13 12.47
CA LEU A 27 1.24 -16.84 11.90
C LEU A 27 2.02 -15.99 12.90
N ARG A 28 1.62 -15.97 14.16
CA ARG A 28 2.36 -15.28 15.23
C ARG A 28 3.75 -15.86 15.45
N ALA A 29 3.91 -17.17 15.34
CA ALA A 29 5.22 -17.82 15.41
C ALA A 29 6.16 -17.34 14.29
N LYS A 30 5.63 -16.82 13.18
CA LYS A 30 6.37 -16.19 12.08
C LYS A 30 6.51 -14.67 12.21
N GLY A 31 6.19 -14.10 13.38
CA GLY A 31 6.29 -12.66 13.63
C GLY A 31 5.16 -11.82 13.04
N ILE A 32 4.09 -12.43 12.52
CA ILE A 32 2.98 -11.72 11.90
C ILE A 32 1.97 -11.31 12.96
N THR A 33 1.62 -10.02 13.00
CA THR A 33 0.54 -9.51 13.85
C THR A 33 -0.81 -9.97 13.28
N VAL A 34 -1.56 -10.73 14.08
CA VAL A 34 -2.86 -11.27 13.71
C VAL A 34 -3.92 -10.89 14.73
N LYS A 35 -5.06 -10.40 14.25
CA LYS A 35 -6.27 -10.15 15.00
C LYS A 35 -7.35 -11.14 14.58
N TYR A 36 -8.04 -11.76 15.53
CA TYR A 36 -9.25 -12.52 15.30
C TYR A 36 -10.46 -11.69 15.74
N ASP A 37 -11.39 -11.42 14.82
CA ASP A 37 -12.61 -10.64 15.11
C ASP A 37 -13.84 -11.53 15.11
N ASN A 38 -14.10 -12.18 16.23
CA ASN A 38 -15.27 -13.02 16.46
C ASN A 38 -16.46 -12.27 17.10
N ARG A 39 -16.41 -10.93 17.20
CA ARG A 39 -17.53 -10.15 17.77
C ARG A 39 -18.83 -10.43 17.01
N ASP A 40 -19.93 -10.54 17.73
CA ASP A 40 -21.28 -10.75 17.19
C ASP A 40 -22.02 -9.45 16.86
N THR A 41 -21.52 -8.32 17.33
CA THR A 41 -22.13 -7.00 17.20
C THR A 41 -22.20 -6.48 15.76
N HIS A 42 -21.41 -7.04 14.84
CA HIS A 42 -21.34 -6.61 13.45
C HIS A 42 -21.29 -7.79 12.47
N LYS A 43 -21.99 -7.65 11.36
CA LYS A 43 -21.98 -8.64 10.27
C LYS A 43 -20.60 -8.69 9.57
N PRO A 44 -20.23 -9.83 8.96
CA PRO A 44 -18.93 -9.96 8.27
C PRO A 44 -18.63 -8.87 7.25
N GLY A 45 -19.60 -8.46 6.43
CA GLY A 45 -19.41 -7.39 5.45
C GLY A 45 -19.02 -6.05 6.07
N TRP A 46 -19.59 -5.69 7.21
CA TRP A 46 -19.20 -4.48 7.95
C TRP A 46 -17.75 -4.59 8.45
N LYS A 47 -17.37 -5.74 9.01
CA LYS A 47 -16.00 -6.00 9.47
C LYS A 47 -15.00 -5.89 8.32
N PHE A 48 -15.34 -6.41 7.15
CA PHE A 48 -14.50 -6.33 5.95
C PHE A 48 -14.18 -4.88 5.59
N ASN A 49 -15.22 -4.04 5.43
CA ASN A 49 -15.06 -2.62 5.14
C ASN A 49 -14.27 -1.89 6.24
N GLN A 50 -14.55 -2.20 7.50
CA GLN A 50 -13.84 -1.59 8.63
C GLN A 50 -12.32 -1.87 8.59
N TYR A 51 -11.93 -3.10 8.28
CA TYR A 51 -10.51 -3.47 8.20
C TYR A 51 -9.82 -2.95 6.93
N GLU A 52 -10.55 -2.81 5.84
CA GLU A 52 -10.06 -2.13 4.63
C GLU A 52 -9.78 -0.63 4.91
N LEU A 53 -10.67 0.05 5.63
CA LEU A 53 -10.47 1.44 6.07
C LEU A 53 -9.29 1.59 7.04
N GLN A 54 -9.08 0.61 7.92
CA GLN A 54 -7.95 0.58 8.85
C GLN A 54 -6.61 0.25 8.17
N GLY A 55 -6.61 -0.06 6.89
CA GLY A 55 -5.39 -0.37 6.15
C GLY A 55 -4.83 -1.77 6.39
N ILE A 56 -5.63 -2.71 6.90
CA ILE A 56 -5.18 -4.10 7.08
C ILE A 56 -4.89 -4.73 5.71
N PRO A 57 -3.64 -5.13 5.42
CA PRO A 57 -3.24 -5.54 4.08
C PRO A 57 -3.87 -6.85 3.61
N LEU A 58 -4.09 -7.78 4.53
CA LEU A 58 -4.61 -9.12 4.22
C LEU A 58 -5.68 -9.54 5.22
N ARG A 59 -6.82 -10.00 4.69
CA ARG A 59 -7.93 -10.56 5.46
C ARG A 59 -8.06 -12.05 5.15
N ILE A 60 -8.27 -12.84 6.19
CA ILE A 60 -8.64 -14.24 6.14
C ILE A 60 -10.12 -14.35 6.53
N ALA A 61 -10.95 -14.93 5.67
CA ALA A 61 -12.32 -15.24 6.02
C ALA A 61 -12.50 -16.77 6.09
N ILE A 62 -13.25 -17.23 7.09
CA ILE A 62 -13.51 -18.66 7.31
C ILE A 62 -15.01 -18.83 7.55
N GLY A 63 -15.66 -19.62 6.71
CA GLY A 63 -17.05 -20.01 6.84
C GLY A 63 -17.23 -21.53 6.92
N PRO A 64 -18.46 -22.04 7.15
CA PRO A 64 -18.72 -23.47 7.26
C PRO A 64 -18.28 -24.25 6.01
N LYS A 65 -18.50 -23.69 4.81
CA LYS A 65 -18.07 -24.32 3.56
C LYS A 65 -16.55 -24.39 3.41
N ASP A 66 -15.85 -23.45 4.02
CA ASP A 66 -14.38 -23.43 3.99
C ASP A 66 -13.84 -24.49 4.95
N LEU A 67 -14.47 -24.67 6.10
CA LEU A 67 -14.16 -25.76 7.03
C LEU A 67 -14.35 -27.14 6.40
N GLU A 68 -15.49 -27.37 5.72
CA GLU A 68 -15.77 -28.62 5.03
C GLU A 68 -14.69 -28.96 3.97
N LYS A 69 -14.13 -27.94 3.34
CA LYS A 69 -13.10 -28.09 2.29
C LYS A 69 -11.67 -28.04 2.81
N GLY A 70 -11.48 -27.77 4.11
CA GLY A 70 -10.15 -27.53 4.67
C GLY A 70 -9.45 -26.29 4.09
N SER A 71 -10.22 -25.28 3.63
CA SER A 71 -9.69 -24.07 2.99
C SER A 71 -10.03 -22.79 3.77
N VAL A 72 -9.47 -21.66 3.35
CA VAL A 72 -9.80 -20.31 3.79
C VAL A 72 -9.82 -19.35 2.60
N GLU A 73 -10.62 -18.28 2.68
CA GLU A 73 -10.55 -17.17 1.72
C GLU A 73 -9.49 -16.15 2.19
N LEU A 74 -8.50 -15.88 1.35
CA LEU A 74 -7.56 -14.77 1.52
C LEU A 74 -7.98 -13.62 0.60
N ALA A 75 -8.11 -12.42 1.16
CA ALA A 75 -8.46 -11.21 0.41
C ALA A 75 -7.39 -10.13 0.59
N ARG A 76 -6.80 -9.69 -0.51
CA ARG A 76 -5.77 -8.63 -0.58
C ARG A 76 -6.45 -7.27 -0.64
N ARG A 77 -5.95 -6.31 0.15
CA ARG A 77 -6.47 -4.94 0.15
C ARG A 77 -5.96 -4.12 -1.03
N ASP A 78 -4.73 -4.34 -1.47
CA ASP A 78 -4.06 -3.54 -2.52
C ASP A 78 -4.64 -3.77 -3.93
N THR A 79 -5.05 -5.00 -4.22
CA THR A 79 -5.60 -5.41 -5.52
C THR A 79 -7.09 -5.73 -5.49
N LEU A 80 -7.70 -5.83 -4.29
CA LEU A 80 -9.07 -6.27 -4.03
C LEU A 80 -9.35 -7.69 -4.56
N THR A 81 -8.31 -8.47 -4.79
CA THR A 81 -8.42 -9.85 -5.26
C THR A 81 -8.63 -10.80 -4.10
N LYS A 82 -9.29 -11.93 -4.40
CA LYS A 82 -9.56 -13.01 -3.46
C LYS A 82 -9.07 -14.33 -4.02
N GLN A 83 -8.58 -15.19 -3.14
CA GLN A 83 -8.19 -16.56 -3.47
C GLN A 83 -8.52 -17.50 -2.32
N PHE A 84 -8.77 -18.76 -2.65
CA PHE A 84 -8.93 -19.83 -1.67
C PHE A 84 -7.62 -20.59 -1.54
N VAL A 85 -7.23 -20.88 -0.30
CA VAL A 85 -5.98 -21.54 0.03
C VAL A 85 -6.28 -22.65 1.04
N ASP A 86 -5.59 -23.79 0.92
CA ASP A 86 -5.65 -24.86 1.93
C ASP A 86 -5.18 -24.32 3.29
N GLN A 87 -5.86 -24.71 4.37
CA GLN A 87 -5.51 -24.28 5.74
C GLN A 87 -4.06 -24.58 6.08
N LYS A 88 -3.52 -25.71 5.58
CA LYS A 88 -2.13 -26.12 5.82
C LYS A 88 -1.10 -25.20 5.14
N GLU A 89 -1.49 -24.52 4.07
CA GLU A 89 -0.62 -23.62 3.33
C GLU A 89 -0.67 -22.17 3.83
N VAL A 90 -1.64 -21.81 4.67
CA VAL A 90 -1.83 -20.43 5.17
C VAL A 90 -0.56 -19.88 5.79
N SER A 91 0.11 -20.67 6.62
CA SER A 91 1.33 -20.24 7.31
C SER A 91 2.51 -19.95 6.36
N THR A 92 2.49 -20.48 5.14
CA THR A 92 3.49 -20.21 4.09
C THR A 92 3.00 -19.09 3.16
N LYS A 93 1.75 -19.17 2.74
CA LYS A 93 1.17 -18.22 1.77
C LYS A 93 0.99 -16.81 2.32
N VAL A 94 0.63 -16.66 3.59
CA VAL A 94 0.40 -15.34 4.17
C VAL A 94 1.67 -14.48 4.21
N PRO A 95 2.84 -14.97 4.66
CA PRO A 95 4.09 -14.20 4.56
C PRO A 95 4.41 -13.79 3.12
N GLU A 96 4.36 -14.74 2.17
CA GLU A 96 4.61 -14.48 0.74
C GLU A 96 3.71 -13.35 0.21
N LEU A 97 2.41 -13.40 0.51
CA LEU A 97 1.46 -12.38 0.09
C LEU A 97 1.71 -11.02 0.74
N LEU A 98 2.14 -10.98 1.99
CA LEU A 98 2.49 -9.72 2.66
C LEU A 98 3.72 -9.07 2.02
N ASP A 99 4.73 -9.85 1.66
CA ASP A 99 5.91 -9.38 0.94
C ASP A 99 5.54 -8.90 -0.48
N GLU A 100 4.69 -9.64 -1.19
CA GLU A 100 4.17 -9.21 -2.49
C GLU A 100 3.38 -7.90 -2.39
N ILE A 101 2.51 -7.73 -1.38
CA ILE A 101 1.75 -6.51 -1.15
C ILE A 101 2.70 -5.34 -0.91
N GLN A 102 3.72 -5.52 -0.07
CA GLN A 102 4.73 -4.49 0.19
C GLN A 102 5.47 -4.10 -1.09
N HIS A 103 5.91 -5.09 -1.87
CA HIS A 103 6.59 -4.85 -3.14
C HIS A 103 5.69 -4.13 -4.16
N THR A 104 4.44 -4.58 -4.30
CA THR A 104 3.46 -3.98 -5.21
C THR A 104 3.18 -2.52 -4.87
N LEU A 105 3.01 -2.20 -3.58
CA LEU A 105 2.78 -0.83 -3.12
C LEU A 105 4.01 0.06 -3.35
N PHE A 106 5.20 -0.47 -3.08
CA PHE A 106 6.45 0.24 -3.33
C PHE A 106 6.64 0.51 -4.83
N GLN A 107 6.49 -0.52 -5.67
CA GLN A 107 6.67 -0.37 -7.11
C GLN A 107 5.67 0.63 -7.71
N LYS A 108 4.41 0.55 -7.31
CA LYS A 108 3.38 1.51 -7.73
C LYS A 108 3.71 2.96 -7.36
N ALA A 109 4.26 3.17 -6.17
CA ALA A 109 4.69 4.50 -5.74
C ALA A 109 5.92 4.98 -6.50
N LEU A 110 6.87 4.07 -6.78
CA LEU A 110 8.07 4.35 -7.57
C LEU A 110 7.70 4.72 -9.00
N ASP A 111 6.91 3.90 -9.67
CA ASP A 111 6.44 4.15 -11.04
C ASP A 111 5.69 5.49 -11.14
N PHE A 112 4.86 5.79 -10.14
CA PHE A 112 4.16 7.07 -10.07
C PHE A 112 5.14 8.24 -9.95
N ARG A 113 6.14 8.13 -9.06
CA ARG A 113 7.17 9.16 -8.89
C ARG A 113 7.95 9.38 -10.19
N GLU A 114 8.39 8.29 -10.82
CA GLU A 114 9.17 8.36 -12.06
C GLU A 114 8.36 8.95 -13.21
N ALA A 115 7.11 8.53 -13.38
CA ALA A 115 6.21 9.09 -14.39
C ALA A 115 5.88 10.58 -14.17
N HIS A 116 6.05 11.09 -12.93
CA HIS A 116 5.80 12.48 -12.58
C HIS A 116 7.09 13.22 -12.20
N SER A 117 8.24 12.80 -12.72
CA SER A 117 9.53 13.47 -12.56
C SER A 117 10.13 13.71 -13.94
N GLN A 118 10.50 14.94 -14.23
CA GLN A 118 11.00 15.38 -15.54
C GLN A 118 12.21 16.29 -15.34
N GLU A 119 13.03 16.49 -16.38
CA GLU A 119 14.14 17.39 -16.38
C GLU A 119 13.84 18.59 -17.28
N ALA A 120 14.35 19.77 -16.92
CA ALA A 120 14.31 20.97 -17.74
C ALA A 120 15.69 21.62 -17.75
N ASN A 121 16.26 21.80 -18.93
CA ASN A 121 17.57 22.38 -19.14
C ASN A 121 17.50 23.80 -19.67
N SER A 122 16.30 24.31 -19.91
CA SER A 122 16.05 25.70 -20.36
C SER A 122 14.77 26.23 -19.75
N TRP A 123 14.66 27.58 -19.72
CA TRP A 123 13.45 28.25 -19.27
C TRP A 123 12.21 27.90 -20.10
N GLU A 124 12.36 27.78 -21.41
CA GLU A 124 11.27 27.44 -22.31
C GLU A 124 10.70 26.04 -22.02
N GLU A 125 11.58 25.05 -21.79
CA GLU A 125 11.17 23.70 -21.38
C GLU A 125 10.49 23.73 -20.01
N PHE A 126 11.09 24.41 -19.03
CA PHE A 126 10.54 24.53 -17.70
C PHE A 126 9.15 25.18 -17.70
N GLU A 127 8.98 26.30 -18.40
CA GLU A 127 7.69 26.99 -18.52
C GLU A 127 6.64 26.11 -19.20
N THR A 128 7.03 25.35 -20.21
CA THR A 128 6.14 24.43 -20.93
C THR A 128 5.65 23.30 -19.99
N LEU A 129 6.55 22.71 -19.22
CA LEU A 129 6.22 21.70 -18.24
C LEU A 129 5.28 22.26 -17.16
N MET A 130 5.56 23.46 -16.64
CA MET A 130 4.75 24.09 -15.59
C MET A 130 3.32 24.45 -16.03
N LYS A 131 3.07 24.65 -17.31
CA LYS A 131 1.72 24.88 -17.85
C LYS A 131 0.87 23.61 -17.91
N GLY A 132 1.49 22.43 -17.81
CA GLY A 132 0.83 21.14 -17.81
C GLY A 132 0.54 20.62 -16.39
N ASN A 133 0.80 19.34 -16.20
CA ASN A 133 0.79 18.67 -14.89
C ASN A 133 2.21 18.14 -14.59
N PRO A 134 3.12 19.01 -14.15
CA PRO A 134 4.56 18.71 -14.18
C PRO A 134 5.02 17.67 -13.15
N GLY A 135 4.32 17.55 -12.02
CA GLY A 135 4.84 16.79 -10.89
C GLY A 135 6.10 17.46 -10.31
N PHE A 136 7.22 16.74 -10.33
CA PHE A 136 8.54 17.27 -9.97
C PHE A 136 9.34 17.57 -11.23
N VAL A 137 10.06 18.72 -11.23
CA VAL A 137 10.97 19.08 -12.30
C VAL A 137 12.36 19.30 -11.70
N TYR A 138 13.34 18.57 -12.21
CA TYR A 138 14.75 18.79 -11.94
C TYR A 138 15.28 19.88 -12.86
N ALA A 139 15.88 20.91 -12.30
CA ALA A 139 16.44 22.03 -13.07
C ALA A 139 17.59 22.68 -12.27
N HIS A 140 18.56 23.22 -12.99
CA HIS A 140 19.63 23.98 -12.37
C HIS A 140 19.13 25.32 -11.80
N TRP A 141 19.62 25.68 -10.64
CA TRP A 141 19.29 26.90 -9.93
C TRP A 141 20.56 27.55 -9.37
N ASP A 142 20.65 28.88 -9.47
CA ASP A 142 21.81 29.68 -9.03
C ASP A 142 21.95 29.83 -7.51
N GLY A 143 21.03 29.29 -6.72
CA GLY A 143 21.05 29.35 -5.27
C GLY A 143 20.52 30.64 -4.67
N THR A 144 20.01 31.60 -5.46
CA THR A 144 19.59 32.90 -4.97
C THR A 144 18.09 32.96 -4.68
N THR A 145 17.72 33.67 -3.61
CA THR A 145 16.33 33.92 -3.23
C THR A 145 15.61 34.77 -4.28
N GLU A 146 16.34 35.62 -4.98
CA GLU A 146 15.79 36.48 -6.04
C GLU A 146 15.25 35.62 -7.19
N THR A 147 16.06 34.69 -7.70
CA THR A 147 15.69 33.76 -8.76
C THR A 147 14.55 32.83 -8.31
N GLU A 148 14.60 32.30 -7.09
CA GLU A 148 13.50 31.49 -6.55
C GLU A 148 12.17 32.24 -6.55
N ASN A 149 12.14 33.47 -6.05
CA ASN A 149 10.94 34.30 -6.02
C ASN A 149 10.39 34.58 -7.43
N LYS A 150 11.28 34.84 -8.38
CA LYS A 150 10.90 35.10 -9.75
C LYS A 150 10.32 33.89 -10.46
N ILE A 151 10.91 32.69 -10.26
CA ILE A 151 10.35 31.42 -10.75
C ILE A 151 8.95 31.21 -10.17
N LYS A 152 8.79 31.42 -8.86
CA LYS A 152 7.50 31.28 -8.18
C LYS A 152 6.45 32.27 -8.68
N GLU A 153 6.83 33.51 -8.93
CA GLU A 153 5.94 34.53 -9.49
C GLU A 153 5.42 34.14 -10.88
N LEU A 154 6.33 33.72 -11.75
CA LEU A 154 6.01 33.40 -13.13
C LEU A 154 5.25 32.10 -13.32
N THR A 155 5.56 31.07 -12.55
CA THR A 155 5.08 29.70 -12.79
C THR A 155 4.26 29.10 -11.66
N LYS A 156 4.27 29.71 -10.46
CA LYS A 156 3.76 29.16 -9.20
C LYS A 156 4.54 27.93 -8.70
N ALA A 157 5.62 27.52 -9.36
CA ALA A 157 6.51 26.48 -8.91
C ALA A 157 7.23 26.93 -7.61
N THR A 158 7.58 25.97 -6.77
CA THR A 158 8.39 26.20 -5.56
C THR A 158 9.52 25.20 -5.53
N ILE A 159 10.72 25.65 -5.18
CA ILE A 159 11.86 24.77 -4.95
C ILE A 159 11.54 23.89 -3.71
N ARG A 160 11.75 22.59 -3.81
CA ARG A 160 11.45 21.63 -2.75
C ARG A 160 12.70 21.23 -1.98
N CYS A 161 13.70 20.79 -2.68
CA CYS A 161 14.97 20.37 -2.11
C CYS A 161 16.05 20.25 -3.20
N ILE A 162 17.29 20.16 -2.76
CA ILE A 162 18.39 19.57 -3.52
C ILE A 162 18.46 18.12 -3.06
N PRO A 163 18.37 17.10 -3.95
CA PRO A 163 18.47 15.70 -3.55
C PRO A 163 19.78 15.42 -2.82
N LEU A 164 19.74 14.59 -1.75
CA LEU A 164 20.92 14.26 -0.95
C LEU A 164 22.00 13.51 -1.72
N ASP A 165 21.59 12.80 -2.77
CA ASP A 165 22.44 12.02 -3.68
C ASP A 165 22.74 12.75 -4.99
N ALA A 166 22.39 14.05 -5.09
CA ALA A 166 22.73 14.88 -6.24
C ALA A 166 24.24 14.92 -6.41
N LYS A 167 24.70 14.69 -7.64
CA LYS A 167 26.11 14.84 -8.02
C LYS A 167 26.41 16.31 -8.26
N GLU A 168 27.64 16.71 -7.91
CA GLU A 168 28.12 18.00 -8.36
C GLU A 168 28.26 17.96 -9.89
N GLU A 169 27.62 18.90 -10.56
CA GLU A 169 27.64 19.03 -12.00
C GLU A 169 27.61 20.51 -12.40
N ASP A 170 28.26 20.82 -13.50
CA ASP A 170 28.20 22.18 -14.07
C ASP A 170 26.85 22.37 -14.78
N GLY A 171 26.24 23.54 -14.57
CA GLY A 171 24.96 23.87 -15.19
C GLY A 171 24.68 25.35 -15.18
N VAL A 172 23.75 25.77 -16.05
CA VAL A 172 23.27 27.15 -16.11
C VAL A 172 21.89 27.19 -15.45
N CYS A 173 21.65 28.22 -14.62
CA CYS A 173 20.34 28.42 -14.01
C CYS A 173 19.23 28.36 -15.06
N VAL A 174 18.16 27.70 -14.76
CA VAL A 174 17.03 27.50 -15.69
C VAL A 174 16.31 28.79 -16.07
N LEU A 175 16.41 29.84 -15.20
CA LEU A 175 15.82 31.18 -15.46
C LEU A 175 16.85 32.16 -15.96
#